data_7b0bee4650832c28dcda658ef940201b
#
_entry.id   7b0bee4650832c28dcda658ef940201b
#
_cell.length_a   1.000
_cell.length_b   1.000
_cell.length_c   1.000
_cell.angle_alpha   90.00
_cell.angle_beta   90.00
_cell.angle_gamma   90.00
#
_symmetry.space_group_name_H-M   'P 1'
#
loop_
_entity.id
_entity.type
_entity.pdbx_description
1 polymer ?
#
loop_
_entity_poly.entity_id
_entity_poly.type
_entity_poly.pdbx_seq_one_letter_code
_entity_poly.pdbx_strand_id
1 'polypeptide(L)'
;RGRFTEDVTETEYCDPGVLDRLRGRCLAAARAAVEPVSAEAYTRFLLDRHGITEPRSSSPDEVLLALQQLAGAMLPASVWESHVLPARVAGYQTSHLDQLLAEGEVLIRLRGAGADPLLTLVATDDLDLLPPPSEAADEESVAFAAGLGDGLVAPGNAELVWRAAAVGLVAP
;
A
#
# COMPACT_ATOMS: atom_id res chain seq x y z
N ARG A 1 0.53 -33.88 -0.87
CA ARG A 1 0.38 -34.11 0.59
C ARG A 1 -0.25 -32.85 1.14
N GLY A 2 -1.48 -32.92 1.63
CA GLY A 2 -2.17 -31.81 2.26
C GLY A 2 -2.40 -32.09 3.74
N ARG A 3 -2.23 -31.10 4.58
CA ARG A 3 -2.54 -31.15 6.02
C ARG A 3 -4.00 -30.71 6.19
N PHE A 4 -4.80 -31.51 6.87
CA PHE A 4 -6.22 -31.21 7.03
C PHE A 4 -6.55 -30.41 8.29
N THR A 5 -5.72 -30.50 9.32
CA THR A 5 -5.86 -29.74 10.58
C THR A 5 -4.48 -29.45 11.18
N GLU A 6 -4.36 -28.39 11.99
CA GLU A 6 -3.11 -28.03 12.67
C GLU A 6 -2.75 -28.99 13.82
N ASP A 7 -3.70 -29.77 14.32
CA ASP A 7 -3.54 -30.62 15.51
C ASP A 7 -3.28 -32.11 15.19
N VAL A 8 -3.11 -32.48 13.92
CA VAL A 8 -2.89 -33.89 13.56
C VAL A 8 -1.40 -34.24 13.61
N THR A 9 -1.06 -35.11 14.52
CA THR A 9 0.30 -35.68 14.68
C THR A 9 0.65 -36.73 13.62
N GLU A 10 -0.34 -37.27 12.91
CA GLU A 10 -0.16 -38.26 11.86
C GLU A 10 -0.33 -37.68 10.46
N THR A 11 0.51 -38.13 9.53
CA THR A 11 0.42 -37.71 8.12
C THR A 11 -0.70 -38.47 7.44
N GLU A 12 -1.77 -37.79 7.08
CA GLU A 12 -2.87 -38.35 6.29
C GLU A 12 -2.60 -38.26 4.78
N TYR A 13 -3.03 -39.26 4.05
CA TYR A 13 -2.90 -39.32 2.59
C TYR A 13 -4.28 -39.23 1.95
N CYS A 14 -4.42 -38.35 0.97
CA CYS A 14 -5.63 -38.19 0.18
C CYS A 14 -5.29 -38.12 -1.30
N ASP A 15 -6.17 -38.66 -2.12
CA ASP A 15 -6.10 -38.47 -3.57
C ASP A 15 -6.21 -36.99 -3.93
N PRO A 16 -5.32 -36.42 -4.75
CA PRO A 16 -5.35 -34.99 -5.08
C PRO A 16 -6.69 -34.53 -5.66
N GLY A 17 -7.32 -35.33 -6.52
CA GLY A 17 -8.62 -34.98 -7.11
C GLY A 17 -9.76 -35.00 -6.12
N VAL A 18 -9.67 -35.82 -5.06
CA VAL A 18 -10.64 -35.81 -3.94
C VAL A 18 -10.43 -34.55 -3.11
N LEU A 19 -9.16 -34.21 -2.80
CA LEU A 19 -8.81 -33.01 -2.04
C LEU A 19 -9.29 -31.72 -2.74
N ASP A 20 -9.09 -31.60 -4.04
CA ASP A 20 -9.53 -30.43 -4.82
C ASP A 20 -11.05 -30.31 -4.84
N ARG A 21 -11.77 -31.43 -4.95
CA ARG A 21 -13.23 -31.44 -4.87
C ARG A 21 -13.73 -31.04 -3.47
N LEU A 22 -13.08 -31.50 -2.40
CA LEU A 22 -13.42 -31.10 -1.03
C LEU A 22 -13.18 -29.62 -0.82
N ARG A 23 -12.03 -29.09 -1.23
CA ARG A 23 -11.73 -27.65 -1.16
C ARG A 23 -12.76 -26.83 -1.93
N GLY A 24 -13.10 -27.24 -3.16
CA GLY A 24 -14.13 -26.59 -3.96
C GLY A 24 -15.50 -26.57 -3.27
N ARG A 25 -15.91 -27.69 -2.65
CA ARG A 25 -17.17 -27.77 -1.90
C ARG A 25 -17.14 -26.90 -0.63
N CYS A 26 -16.06 -26.93 0.14
CA CYS A 26 -15.89 -26.09 1.32
C CYS A 26 -15.95 -24.60 0.95
N LEU A 27 -15.26 -24.21 -0.10
CA LEU A 27 -15.28 -22.83 -0.60
C LEU A 27 -16.66 -22.42 -1.10
N ALA A 28 -17.37 -23.30 -1.82
CA ALA A 28 -18.74 -23.05 -2.28
C ALA A 28 -19.70 -22.92 -1.09
N ALA A 29 -19.58 -23.77 -0.08
CA ALA A 29 -20.39 -23.69 1.14
C ALA A 29 -20.09 -22.39 1.93
N ALA A 30 -18.81 -22.01 2.07
CA ALA A 30 -18.43 -20.77 2.73
C ALA A 30 -18.98 -19.53 1.99
N ARG A 31 -18.91 -19.53 0.65
CA ARG A 31 -19.49 -18.45 -0.17
C ARG A 31 -21.02 -18.39 -0.07
N ALA A 32 -21.69 -19.55 -0.01
CA ALA A 32 -23.15 -19.60 0.13
C ALA A 32 -23.64 -19.15 1.52
N ALA A 33 -22.78 -19.23 2.54
CA ALA A 33 -23.06 -18.76 3.90
C ALA A 33 -22.84 -17.24 4.08
N VAL A 34 -22.25 -16.56 3.09
CA VAL A 34 -22.06 -15.10 3.15
C VAL A 34 -23.39 -14.40 2.85
N GLU A 35 -23.86 -13.64 3.80
CA GLU A 35 -25.06 -12.80 3.64
C GLU A 35 -24.63 -11.36 3.28
N PRO A 36 -25.34 -10.69 2.35
CA PRO A 36 -25.11 -9.29 2.07
C PRO A 36 -25.38 -8.42 3.30
N VAL A 37 -24.47 -7.48 3.57
CA VAL A 37 -24.68 -6.47 4.63
C VAL A 37 -25.27 -5.19 4.05
N SER A 38 -25.87 -4.36 4.91
CA SER A 38 -26.36 -3.05 4.47
C SER A 38 -25.20 -2.14 4.02
N ALA A 39 -25.49 -1.19 3.13
CA ALA A 39 -24.49 -0.21 2.68
C ALA A 39 -23.91 0.60 3.86
N GLU A 40 -24.74 0.90 4.87
CA GLU A 40 -24.29 1.58 6.08
C GLU A 40 -23.29 0.73 6.89
N ALA A 41 -23.58 -0.54 7.11
CA ALA A 41 -22.70 -1.46 7.81
C ALA A 41 -21.36 -1.62 7.06
N TYR A 42 -21.41 -1.73 5.73
CA TYR A 42 -20.23 -1.81 4.88
C TYR A 42 -19.41 -0.51 4.92
N THR A 43 -20.06 0.65 4.86
CA THR A 43 -19.36 1.94 4.96
C THR A 43 -18.67 2.09 6.31
N ARG A 44 -19.35 1.74 7.41
CA ARG A 44 -18.74 1.76 8.75
C ARG A 44 -17.53 0.83 8.82
N PHE A 45 -17.66 -0.39 8.33
CA PHE A 45 -16.53 -1.33 8.24
C PHE A 45 -15.35 -0.76 7.47
N LEU A 46 -15.58 -0.08 6.33
CA LEU A 46 -14.51 0.53 5.56
C LEU A 46 -13.82 1.66 6.32
N LEU A 47 -14.57 2.54 6.98
CA LEU A 47 -14.03 3.63 7.78
C LEU A 47 -13.16 3.09 8.93
N ASP A 48 -13.65 2.08 9.65
CA ASP A 48 -12.91 1.42 10.73
C ASP A 48 -11.67 0.70 10.19
N ARG A 49 -11.83 -0.05 9.10
CA ARG A 49 -10.74 -0.79 8.45
C ARG A 49 -9.59 0.13 8.01
N HIS A 50 -9.92 1.32 7.52
CA HIS A 50 -8.93 2.31 7.07
C HIS A 50 -8.46 3.27 8.18
N GLY A 51 -8.85 3.04 9.43
CA GLY A 51 -8.42 3.85 10.56
C GLY A 51 -8.90 5.30 10.53
N ILE A 52 -10.01 5.58 9.82
CA ILE A 52 -10.57 6.93 9.71
C ILE A 52 -11.44 7.27 10.91
N THR A 53 -12.16 6.29 11.44
CA THR A 53 -13.04 6.46 12.62
C THR A 53 -12.23 6.68 13.89
N GLU A 54 -11.13 5.94 14.03
CA GLU A 54 -10.19 6.05 15.14
C GLU A 54 -8.77 6.18 14.57
N PRO A 55 -8.33 7.42 14.27
CA PRO A 55 -6.98 7.64 13.74
C PRO A 55 -5.90 7.13 14.69
N ARG A 56 -4.86 6.57 14.11
CA ARG A 56 -3.69 6.04 14.83
C ARG A 56 -2.96 7.15 15.57
N SER A 57 -2.17 6.80 16.58
CA SER A 57 -1.29 7.76 17.27
C SER A 57 -0.19 8.29 16.35
N SER A 58 0.41 9.43 16.72
CA SER A 58 1.46 10.07 15.94
C SER A 58 2.80 9.38 16.19
N SER A 59 3.21 8.50 15.27
CA SER A 59 4.55 7.88 15.26
C SER A 59 4.91 7.39 13.85
N PRO A 60 6.20 7.20 13.53
CA PRO A 60 6.62 6.59 12.26
C PRO A 60 5.99 5.21 12.03
N ASP A 61 5.98 4.34 13.04
CA ASP A 61 5.41 2.99 12.94
C ASP A 61 3.93 3.02 12.54
N GLU A 62 3.16 3.96 13.10
CA GLU A 62 1.75 4.10 12.77
C GLU A 62 1.52 4.67 11.36
N VAL A 63 2.45 5.50 10.88
CA VAL A 63 2.47 5.92 9.46
C VAL A 63 2.76 4.71 8.57
N LEU A 64 3.74 3.86 8.91
CA LEU A 64 4.06 2.64 8.17
C LEU A 64 2.85 1.71 8.09
N LEU A 65 2.17 1.46 9.21
CA LEU A 65 0.95 0.64 9.26
C LEU A 65 -0.19 1.23 8.40
N ALA A 66 -0.33 2.55 8.36
CA ALA A 66 -1.31 3.20 7.49
C ALA A 66 -0.95 3.02 6.01
N LEU A 67 0.33 3.10 5.66
CA LEU A 67 0.82 2.88 4.29
C LEU A 67 0.66 1.44 3.82
N GLN A 68 0.89 0.45 4.69
CA GLN A 68 0.64 -0.96 4.38
C GLN A 68 -0.82 -1.22 3.99
N GLN A 69 -1.78 -0.55 4.64
CA GLN A 69 -3.19 -0.65 4.26
C GLN A 69 -3.51 -0.01 2.90
N LEU A 70 -2.65 0.87 2.43
CA LEU A 70 -2.79 1.61 1.17
C LEU A 70 -1.85 1.10 0.07
N ALA A 71 -1.21 -0.04 0.28
CA ALA A 71 -0.26 -0.61 -0.68
C ALA A 71 -0.87 -0.68 -2.09
N GLY A 72 -0.19 -0.07 -3.07
CA GLY A 72 -0.66 0.00 -4.46
C GLY A 72 -1.66 1.13 -4.75
N ALA A 73 -2.11 1.90 -3.76
CA ALA A 73 -2.95 3.06 -4.01
C ALA A 73 -2.14 4.14 -4.74
N MET A 74 -2.52 4.44 -5.97
CA MET A 74 -1.88 5.46 -6.80
C MET A 74 -2.68 6.76 -6.69
N LEU A 75 -2.12 7.76 -6.01
CA LEU A 75 -2.78 9.02 -5.71
C LEU A 75 -1.86 10.20 -6.08
N PRO A 76 -2.43 11.40 -6.34
CA PRO A 76 -1.63 12.61 -6.51
C PRO A 76 -0.72 12.87 -5.32
N ALA A 77 0.51 13.31 -5.57
CA ALA A 77 1.50 13.60 -4.52
C ALA A 77 0.95 14.55 -3.45
N SER A 78 0.23 15.61 -3.90
CA SER A 78 -0.37 16.62 -3.01
C SER A 78 -1.38 16.05 -2.01
N VAL A 79 -2.03 14.93 -2.33
CA VAL A 79 -3.12 14.39 -1.52
C VAL A 79 -2.59 13.54 -0.36
N TRP A 80 -1.41 12.95 -0.49
CA TRP A 80 -0.85 12.06 0.53
C TRP A 80 -0.66 12.74 1.88
N GLU A 81 0.09 13.82 1.94
CA GLU A 81 0.41 14.52 3.19
C GLU A 81 -0.67 15.51 3.62
N SER A 82 -1.47 16.04 2.66
CA SER A 82 -2.51 17.00 3.00
C SER A 82 -3.80 16.36 3.52
N HIS A 83 -4.12 15.12 3.09
CA HIS A 83 -5.41 14.48 3.38
C HIS A 83 -5.28 13.03 3.82
N VAL A 84 -4.49 12.21 3.10
CA VAL A 84 -4.52 10.76 3.29
C VAL A 84 -3.90 10.33 4.62
N LEU A 85 -2.70 10.78 4.90
CA LEU A 85 -1.99 10.47 6.15
C LEU A 85 -2.59 11.17 7.36
N PRO A 86 -2.93 12.48 7.30
CA PRO A 86 -3.59 13.15 8.43
C PRO A 86 -4.97 12.58 8.81
N ALA A 87 -5.69 12.00 7.85
CA ALA A 87 -6.97 11.34 8.13
C ALA A 87 -6.82 10.01 8.90
N ARG A 88 -5.63 9.39 8.89
CA ARG A 88 -5.36 8.06 9.47
C ARG A 88 -4.44 8.10 10.68
N VAL A 89 -3.62 9.14 10.78
CA VAL A 89 -2.64 9.32 11.86
C VAL A 89 -2.89 10.66 12.52
N ALA A 90 -3.43 10.63 13.74
CA ALA A 90 -3.72 11.84 14.49
C ALA A 90 -2.43 12.58 14.82
N GLY A 91 -2.38 13.88 14.49
CA GLY A 91 -1.17 14.67 14.68
C GLY A 91 -0.01 14.25 13.76
N TYR A 92 -0.33 13.78 12.55
CA TYR A 92 0.67 13.45 11.53
C TYR A 92 1.70 14.57 11.37
N GLN A 93 2.97 14.17 11.29
CA GLN A 93 4.09 15.07 11.01
C GLN A 93 4.86 14.53 9.80
N THR A 94 5.25 15.43 8.91
CA THR A 94 6.00 15.09 7.70
C THR A 94 7.33 14.40 8.04
N SER A 95 7.95 14.77 9.16
CA SER A 95 9.18 14.14 9.65
C SER A 95 9.07 12.63 9.89
N HIS A 96 7.87 12.10 10.17
CA HIS A 96 7.67 10.65 10.32
C HIS A 96 7.83 9.93 8.98
N LEU A 97 7.24 10.48 7.91
CA LEU A 97 7.42 9.92 6.57
C LEU A 97 8.87 10.09 6.08
N ASP A 98 9.50 11.24 6.37
CA ASP A 98 10.91 11.47 6.05
C ASP A 98 11.82 10.44 6.68
N GLN A 99 11.58 10.11 7.95
CA GLN A 99 12.35 9.10 8.66
C GLN A 99 12.21 7.74 7.97
N LEU A 100 10.98 7.29 7.68
CA LEU A 100 10.73 6.00 7.02
C LEU A 100 11.38 5.93 5.62
N LEU A 101 11.35 7.03 4.88
CA LEU A 101 12.03 7.13 3.59
C LEU A 101 13.55 7.08 3.74
N ALA A 102 14.11 7.80 4.72
CA ALA A 102 15.55 7.81 4.98
C ALA A 102 16.08 6.45 5.46
N GLU A 103 15.29 5.71 6.22
CA GLU A 103 15.60 4.36 6.69
C GLU A 103 15.38 3.29 5.61
N GLY A 104 14.75 3.63 4.48
CA GLY A 104 14.44 2.71 3.40
C GLY A 104 13.30 1.75 3.71
N GLU A 105 12.52 2.02 4.75
CA GLU A 105 11.34 1.22 5.10
C GLU A 105 10.15 1.49 4.19
N VAL A 106 10.12 2.68 3.57
CA VAL A 106 9.11 3.08 2.60
C VAL A 106 9.78 3.50 1.31
N LEU A 107 9.23 3.04 0.19
CA LEU A 107 9.64 3.40 -1.15
C LEU A 107 8.55 4.19 -1.86
N ILE A 108 8.96 5.04 -2.79
CA ILE A 108 8.04 5.79 -3.65
C ILE A 108 8.11 5.24 -5.06
N ARG A 109 6.96 4.93 -5.64
CA ARG A 109 6.81 4.65 -7.07
C ARG A 109 6.01 5.78 -7.71
N LEU A 110 6.60 6.43 -8.69
CA LEU A 110 5.99 7.53 -9.44
C LEU A 110 5.37 7.02 -10.74
N ARG A 111 4.33 7.71 -11.18
CA ARG A 111 3.72 7.54 -12.49
C ARG A 111 3.27 8.89 -13.06
N GLY A 112 3.70 9.17 -14.26
CA GLY A 112 3.42 10.44 -14.94
C GLY A 112 4.37 11.56 -14.51
N ALA A 113 4.35 12.64 -15.29
CA ALA A 113 5.11 13.85 -15.07
C ALA A 113 4.16 15.03 -14.86
N GLY A 114 4.63 16.12 -14.31
CA GLY A 114 3.84 17.34 -14.14
C GLY A 114 3.88 17.89 -12.71
N ALA A 115 3.04 18.89 -12.46
CA ALA A 115 3.03 19.60 -11.18
C ALA A 115 2.52 18.75 -10.00
N ASP A 116 1.76 17.68 -10.26
CA ASP A 116 1.18 16.81 -9.24
C ASP A 116 1.16 15.35 -9.75
N PRO A 117 2.33 14.69 -9.81
CA PRO A 117 2.43 13.34 -10.32
C PRO A 117 1.68 12.35 -9.42
N LEU A 118 1.21 11.27 -10.03
CA LEU A 118 0.68 10.16 -9.26
C LEU A 118 1.82 9.39 -8.61
N LEU A 119 1.68 9.08 -7.35
CA LEU A 119 2.62 8.23 -6.65
C LEU A 119 1.92 7.21 -5.75
N THR A 120 2.60 6.12 -5.49
CA THR A 120 2.27 5.20 -4.41
C THR A 120 3.42 5.15 -3.41
N LEU A 121 3.08 5.17 -2.14
CA LEU A 121 3.98 4.90 -1.03
C LEU A 121 3.80 3.43 -0.64
N VAL A 122 4.87 2.68 -0.54
CA VAL A 122 4.82 1.25 -0.26
C VAL A 122 5.89 0.86 0.75
N ALA A 123 5.52 0.07 1.73
CA ALA A 123 6.49 -0.54 2.63
C ALA A 123 7.43 -1.46 1.82
N THR A 124 8.71 -1.43 2.13
CA THR A 124 9.72 -2.23 1.40
C THR A 124 9.40 -3.72 1.43
N ASP A 125 8.86 -4.21 2.54
CA ASP A 125 8.44 -5.60 2.71
C ASP A 125 7.22 -5.99 1.85
N ASP A 126 6.44 -5.02 1.38
CA ASP A 126 5.23 -5.23 0.59
C ASP A 126 5.47 -5.06 -0.93
N LEU A 127 6.71 -4.85 -1.36
CA LEU A 127 7.04 -4.64 -2.78
C LEU A 127 6.58 -5.78 -3.68
N ASP A 128 6.65 -7.01 -3.21
CA ASP A 128 6.23 -8.20 -3.94
C ASP A 128 4.71 -8.26 -4.20
N LEU A 129 3.93 -7.46 -3.47
CA LEU A 129 2.49 -7.32 -3.67
C LEU A 129 2.15 -6.42 -4.85
N LEU A 130 3.08 -5.58 -5.28
CA LEU A 130 2.87 -4.68 -6.40
C LEU A 130 3.19 -5.38 -7.73
N PRO A 131 2.45 -5.06 -8.81
CA PRO A 131 2.85 -5.50 -10.12
C PRO A 131 4.26 -4.97 -10.44
N PRO A 132 5.06 -5.72 -11.22
CA PRO A 132 6.36 -5.23 -11.66
C PRO A 132 6.20 -3.86 -12.35
N PRO A 133 7.23 -3.00 -12.30
CA PRO A 133 7.21 -1.75 -13.05
C PRO A 133 6.88 -2.08 -14.51
N SER A 134 5.99 -1.30 -15.13
CA SER A 134 5.78 -1.42 -16.57
C SER A 134 7.11 -1.17 -17.26
N GLU A 135 7.52 -2.05 -18.17
CA GLU A 135 8.75 -1.87 -18.98
C GLU A 135 8.74 -0.58 -19.80
N ALA A 136 7.57 0.00 -19.99
CA ALA A 136 7.39 1.37 -20.43
C ALA A 136 7.23 2.28 -19.18
N ALA A 137 8.28 2.47 -18.39
CA ALA A 137 8.44 3.74 -17.71
C ALA A 137 8.43 4.77 -18.85
N ASP A 138 7.33 5.53 -18.99
CA ASP A 138 7.27 6.53 -20.02
C ASP A 138 8.50 7.45 -19.87
N GLU A 139 9.14 7.77 -20.99
CA GLU A 139 10.37 8.58 -20.99
C GLU A 139 10.16 9.87 -20.19
N GLU A 140 8.93 10.32 -20.07
CA GLU A 140 8.49 11.50 -19.34
C GLU A 140 8.60 11.31 -17.80
N SER A 141 8.24 10.13 -17.26
CA SER A 141 8.41 9.82 -15.83
C SER A 141 9.89 9.69 -15.46
N VAL A 142 10.72 9.13 -16.35
CA VAL A 142 12.17 9.02 -16.15
C VAL A 142 12.82 10.41 -16.22
N ALA A 143 12.41 11.25 -17.19
CA ALA A 143 12.91 12.61 -17.32
C ALA A 143 12.47 13.49 -16.13
N PHE A 144 11.25 13.31 -15.63
CA PHE A 144 10.77 13.99 -14.43
C PHE A 144 11.58 13.59 -13.18
N ALA A 145 11.81 12.29 -12.97
CA ALA A 145 12.64 11.82 -11.86
C ALA A 145 14.08 12.33 -11.96
N ALA A 146 14.67 12.40 -13.16
CA ALA A 146 15.96 12.98 -13.40
C ALA A 146 15.99 14.51 -13.21
N GLY A 147 14.89 15.20 -13.58
CA GLY A 147 14.74 16.66 -13.40
C GLY A 147 14.60 17.09 -11.93
N LEU A 148 14.17 16.18 -11.05
CA LEU A 148 14.09 16.43 -9.61
C LEU A 148 15.48 16.69 -8.98
N GLY A 149 16.54 16.15 -9.58
CA GLY A 149 17.94 16.42 -9.18
C GLY A 149 18.39 17.84 -9.45
N ASP A 150 17.74 18.58 -10.36
CA ASP A 150 18.15 19.92 -10.81
C ASP A 150 17.30 21.09 -10.24
N GLY A 151 16.43 20.84 -9.25
CA GLY A 151 15.81 21.91 -8.46
C GLY A 151 14.62 22.63 -9.07
N LEU A 152 13.95 22.06 -10.07
CA LEU A 152 12.78 22.65 -10.73
C LEU A 152 11.47 21.95 -10.34
N VAL A 153 10.94 22.21 -9.13
CA VAL A 153 9.63 21.74 -8.73
C VAL A 153 8.82 22.85 -8.08
N ALA A 154 7.54 22.96 -8.45
CA ALA A 154 6.63 23.97 -7.94
C ALA A 154 6.33 23.83 -6.45
N PRO A 155 6.19 24.92 -5.69
CA PRO A 155 5.99 24.86 -4.23
C PRO A 155 4.66 24.18 -3.88
N GLY A 156 4.71 23.26 -2.92
CA GLY A 156 3.54 22.60 -2.34
C GLY A 156 3.50 21.07 -2.53
N ASN A 157 3.81 20.58 -3.74
CA ASN A 157 3.83 19.13 -4.02
C ASN A 157 5.26 18.61 -4.24
N ALA A 158 6.13 19.55 -4.45
CA ALA A 158 7.54 19.39 -4.67
C ALA A 158 8.26 18.74 -3.50
N GLU A 159 7.81 19.00 -2.30
CA GLU A 159 8.58 18.65 -1.10
C GLU A 159 8.63 17.13 -0.90
N LEU A 160 7.53 16.42 -1.05
CA LEU A 160 7.50 14.96 -0.93
C LEU A 160 8.33 14.30 -2.03
N VAL A 161 8.20 14.77 -3.26
CA VAL A 161 8.93 14.23 -4.40
C VAL A 161 10.41 14.61 -4.31
N TRP A 162 10.72 15.81 -3.85
CA TRP A 162 12.08 16.27 -3.60
C TRP A 162 12.78 15.45 -2.50
N ARG A 163 12.07 15.18 -1.42
CA ARG A 163 12.55 14.38 -0.30
C ARG A 163 12.85 12.95 -0.75
N ALA A 164 11.99 12.36 -1.59
CA ALA A 164 12.22 11.05 -2.18
C ALA A 164 13.46 11.00 -3.07
N ALA A 165 13.68 12.02 -3.90
CA ALA A 165 14.86 12.13 -4.75
C ALA A 165 16.14 12.35 -3.93
N ALA A 166 16.08 13.18 -2.88
CA ALA A 166 17.23 13.47 -2.00
C ALA A 166 17.70 12.23 -1.21
N VAL A 167 16.81 11.28 -0.95
CA VAL A 167 17.13 10.02 -0.26
C VAL A 167 17.54 8.91 -1.25
N GLY A 168 17.49 9.16 -2.57
CA GLY A 168 17.88 8.19 -3.59
C GLY A 168 16.91 7.02 -3.76
N LEU A 169 15.69 7.17 -3.26
CA LEU A 169 14.62 6.13 -3.23
C LEU A 169 13.65 6.23 -4.41
N VAL A 170 13.91 7.08 -5.38
CA VAL A 170 13.18 7.06 -6.65
C VAL A 170 13.78 5.94 -7.48
N ALA A 171 13.13 4.79 -7.49
CA ALA A 171 13.51 3.73 -8.42
C ALA A 171 13.23 4.19 -9.86
N PRO A 172 14.18 3.93 -10.79
CA PRO A 172 14.03 4.25 -12.20
C PRO A 172 12.82 3.59 -12.84
#